data_aa0c0d0a31d6a107f5c95455a55984f5
#
_entry.id   aa0c0d0a31d6a107f5c95455a55984f5
#
_cell.length_a   1.000
_cell.length_b   1.000
_cell.length_c   1.000
_cell.angle_alpha   90.00
_cell.angle_beta   90.00
_cell.angle_gamma   90.00
#
_symmetry.space_group_name_H-M   'P 1'
#
loop_
_entity.id
_entity.type
_entity.pdbx_description
1 polymer ?
#
loop_
_entity_poly.entity_id
_entity_poly.type
_entity_poly.pdbx_seq_one_letter_code
_entity_poly.pdbx_strand_id
1 'polypeptide(L)'
;MTTGNDLIQRFEMFANPALAESWDHVGLQLGNPERPVKRVMTALDCRPEVVQEAIEKNVDFIFNHHPAMFHAAKTLDVRDPQIAMYQTLLEHGITVYAAHTNLDNANGGMNDWLAAQLELTNVEPLQITGIDPISGRDYGMGRLGDLLQPMSPAAFGQWCLEKFQLNGARLIVNPADQKQLIKRVAILGGSGQDFWQLAKKCGADAYVTGDVSYHFAHDMIASHLTVVDAGHHIEAVCQDQLASLLKKWRQENDWNFEIITSEINTEPFKFIVK
;
A
#
# COMPACT_ATOMS: atom_id res chain seq x y z
N MET A 1 30.14 3.88 -3.49
CA MET A 1 28.90 4.67 -3.83
C MET A 1 27.74 3.69 -3.80
N THR A 2 26.66 4.07 -3.19
CA THR A 2 25.44 3.25 -3.15
C THR A 2 24.83 3.14 -4.54
N THR A 3 24.41 1.97 -4.95
CA THR A 3 23.76 1.68 -6.23
C THR A 3 22.29 1.31 -6.03
N GLY A 4 21.51 1.28 -7.10
CA GLY A 4 20.14 0.77 -7.06
C GLY A 4 20.09 -0.70 -6.59
N ASN A 5 21.08 -1.53 -6.98
CA ASN A 5 21.17 -2.92 -6.52
C ASN A 5 21.31 -3.03 -5.00
N ASP A 6 22.10 -2.16 -4.36
CA ASP A 6 22.25 -2.17 -2.90
C ASP A 6 20.91 -1.92 -2.22
N LEU A 7 20.11 -0.97 -2.75
CA LEU A 7 18.77 -0.65 -2.25
C LEU A 7 17.80 -1.82 -2.44
N ILE A 8 17.80 -2.41 -3.64
CA ILE A 8 16.94 -3.55 -3.99
C ILE A 8 17.24 -4.74 -3.08
N GLN A 9 18.51 -5.14 -2.97
CA GLN A 9 18.91 -6.27 -2.13
C GLN A 9 18.50 -6.06 -0.67
N ARG A 10 18.72 -4.84 -0.14
CA ARG A 10 18.34 -4.53 1.25
C ARG A 10 16.84 -4.57 1.46
N PHE A 11 16.06 -4.09 0.47
CA PHE A 11 14.59 -4.14 0.52
C PHE A 11 14.09 -5.60 0.44
N GLU A 12 14.63 -6.40 -0.46
CA GLU A 12 14.23 -7.80 -0.65
C GLU A 12 14.54 -8.70 0.56
N MET A 13 15.47 -8.29 1.42
CA MET A 13 15.65 -8.89 2.75
C MET A 13 14.52 -8.55 3.72
N PHE A 14 13.79 -7.47 3.49
CA PHE A 14 12.65 -7.04 4.32
C PHE A 14 11.33 -7.57 3.74
N ALA A 15 11.09 -7.38 2.46
CA ALA A 15 9.92 -7.84 1.74
C ALA A 15 10.35 -8.62 0.49
N ASN A 16 10.66 -9.91 0.70
CA ASN A 16 11.17 -10.77 -0.37
C ASN A 16 10.16 -10.86 -1.52
N PRO A 17 10.58 -10.80 -2.79
CA PRO A 17 9.69 -10.99 -3.94
C PRO A 17 8.89 -12.30 -3.90
N ALA A 18 9.39 -13.35 -3.24
CA ALA A 18 8.67 -14.61 -3.05
C ALA A 18 7.41 -14.49 -2.18
N LEU A 19 7.23 -13.36 -1.47
CA LEU A 19 6.01 -13.06 -0.71
C LEU A 19 4.90 -12.49 -1.61
N ALA A 20 5.21 -12.12 -2.86
CA ALA A 20 4.22 -11.56 -3.77
C ALA A 20 3.17 -12.60 -4.21
N GLU A 21 1.97 -12.10 -4.51
CA GLU A 21 0.94 -12.91 -5.15
C GLU A 21 1.42 -13.41 -6.53
N SER A 22 1.04 -14.63 -6.90
CA SER A 22 1.57 -15.32 -8.07
C SER A 22 1.30 -14.62 -9.42
N TRP A 23 0.33 -13.71 -9.45
CA TRP A 23 -0.03 -12.90 -10.63
C TRP A 23 0.73 -11.58 -10.70
N ASP A 24 1.42 -11.18 -9.63
CA ASP A 24 2.01 -9.85 -9.48
C ASP A 24 3.46 -9.79 -9.99
N HIS A 25 3.84 -8.66 -10.53
CA HIS A 25 5.18 -8.39 -11.04
C HIS A 25 5.88 -7.31 -10.21
N VAL A 26 6.29 -7.68 -8.99
CA VAL A 26 7.06 -6.82 -8.10
C VAL A 26 8.52 -6.73 -8.54
N GLY A 27 9.23 -5.79 -7.96
CA GLY A 27 10.67 -5.64 -8.17
C GLY A 27 11.02 -4.56 -9.21
N LEU A 28 12.17 -4.75 -9.89
CA LEU A 28 12.66 -3.81 -10.88
C LEU A 28 11.67 -3.71 -12.06
N GLN A 29 11.11 -2.52 -12.25
CA GLN A 29 10.19 -2.24 -13.35
C GLN A 29 10.90 -1.77 -14.61
N LEU A 30 11.86 -0.86 -14.47
CA LEU A 30 12.65 -0.31 -15.55
C LEU A 30 13.90 0.40 -15.02
N GLY A 31 14.85 0.72 -15.92
CA GLY A 31 16.06 1.42 -15.60
C GLY A 31 17.27 0.51 -15.42
N ASN A 32 18.36 1.07 -14.90
CA ASN A 32 19.60 0.35 -14.64
C ASN A 32 20.01 0.47 -13.18
N PRO A 33 19.77 -0.58 -12.36
CA PRO A 33 20.04 -0.55 -10.92
C PRO A 33 21.56 -0.59 -10.58
N GLU A 34 22.46 -0.79 -11.54
CA GLU A 34 23.90 -0.71 -11.30
C GLU A 34 24.40 0.74 -11.18
N ARG A 35 23.58 1.72 -11.60
CA ARG A 35 23.96 3.13 -11.52
C ARG A 35 24.07 3.60 -10.08
N PRO A 36 25.02 4.52 -9.78
CA PRO A 36 25.07 5.20 -8.49
C PRO A 36 23.78 5.98 -8.22
N VAL A 37 23.30 5.90 -6.99
CA VAL A 37 22.11 6.60 -6.52
C VAL A 37 22.52 7.71 -5.56
N LYS A 38 22.13 8.94 -5.87
CA LYS A 38 22.32 10.13 -5.04
C LYS A 38 21.02 10.59 -4.40
N ARG A 39 19.89 10.33 -5.06
CA ARG A 39 18.58 10.71 -4.55
C ARG A 39 17.53 9.65 -4.86
N VAL A 40 16.82 9.22 -3.82
CA VAL A 40 15.72 8.26 -3.87
C VAL A 40 14.42 8.99 -3.60
N MET A 41 13.38 8.72 -4.40
CA MET A 41 12.02 9.17 -4.15
C MET A 41 11.15 7.99 -3.72
N THR A 42 10.33 8.17 -2.71
CA THR A 42 9.25 7.23 -2.35
C THR A 42 7.91 7.77 -2.85
N ALA A 43 7.09 6.92 -3.44
CA ALA A 43 5.79 7.27 -4.00
C ALA A 43 4.78 6.13 -3.82
N LEU A 44 3.49 6.41 -3.90
CA LEU A 44 2.45 5.38 -4.04
C LEU A 44 2.44 4.86 -5.47
N ASP A 45 2.28 5.77 -6.42
CA ASP A 45 2.15 5.49 -7.84
C ASP A 45 3.31 6.07 -8.63
N CYS A 46 3.67 5.42 -9.73
CA CYS A 46 4.54 5.97 -10.76
C CYS A 46 3.67 6.50 -11.90
N ARG A 47 3.28 7.78 -11.81
CA ARG A 47 2.43 8.47 -12.79
C ARG A 47 3.23 9.59 -13.49
N PRO A 48 2.79 10.06 -14.67
CA PRO A 48 3.53 11.11 -15.40
C PRO A 48 3.88 12.34 -14.55
N GLU A 49 2.96 12.78 -13.68
CA GLU A 49 3.18 13.90 -12.76
C GLU A 49 4.23 13.62 -11.68
N VAL A 50 4.29 12.39 -11.18
CA VAL A 50 5.33 11.93 -10.24
C VAL A 50 6.69 11.83 -10.95
N VAL A 51 6.70 11.36 -12.19
CA VAL A 51 7.92 11.31 -13.02
C VAL A 51 8.45 12.72 -13.30
N GLN A 52 7.57 13.67 -13.60
CA GLN A 52 7.95 15.07 -13.79
C GLN A 52 8.57 15.65 -12.50
N GLU A 53 7.96 15.41 -11.34
CA GLU A 53 8.52 15.79 -10.04
C GLU A 53 9.90 15.16 -9.83
N ALA A 54 10.07 13.88 -10.15
CA ALA A 54 11.33 13.17 -9.99
C ALA A 54 12.45 13.79 -10.86
N ILE A 55 12.13 14.21 -12.08
CA ILE A 55 13.07 14.88 -12.98
C ILE A 55 13.48 16.24 -12.38
N GLU A 56 12.51 17.07 -11.99
CA GLU A 56 12.75 18.39 -11.41
C GLU A 56 13.59 18.34 -10.14
N LYS A 57 13.38 17.30 -9.33
CA LYS A 57 14.13 17.05 -8.09
C LYS A 57 15.42 16.24 -8.32
N ASN A 58 15.81 15.94 -9.56
CA ASN A 58 17.01 15.16 -9.93
C ASN A 58 17.08 13.80 -9.21
N VAL A 59 16.01 13.03 -9.26
CA VAL A 59 15.89 11.68 -8.65
C VAL A 59 16.60 10.66 -9.54
N ASP A 60 17.34 9.73 -8.94
CA ASP A 60 17.99 8.61 -9.64
C ASP A 60 17.18 7.32 -9.53
N PHE A 61 16.39 7.19 -8.45
CA PHE A 61 15.68 5.96 -8.11
C PHE A 61 14.31 6.26 -7.48
N ILE A 62 13.25 5.67 -8.05
CA ILE A 62 11.89 5.75 -7.49
C ILE A 62 11.56 4.40 -6.85
N PHE A 63 11.21 4.45 -5.57
CA PHE A 63 10.62 3.35 -4.82
C PHE A 63 9.12 3.61 -4.74
N ASN A 64 8.31 2.83 -5.43
CA ASN A 64 6.85 2.97 -5.41
C ASN A 64 6.16 1.68 -4.98
N HIS A 65 4.89 1.80 -4.58
CA HIS A 65 4.08 0.64 -4.22
C HIS A 65 3.47 0.00 -5.46
N HIS A 66 2.66 0.73 -6.20
CA HIS A 66 1.99 0.19 -7.39
C HIS A 66 2.95 0.01 -8.57
N PRO A 67 3.00 -1.18 -9.20
CA PRO A 67 3.86 -1.40 -10.36
C PRO A 67 3.64 -0.36 -11.46
N ALA A 68 4.73 0.29 -11.90
CA ALA A 68 4.67 1.18 -13.04
C ALA A 68 4.21 0.44 -14.31
N MET A 69 4.49 -0.87 -14.39
CA MET A 69 4.13 -1.75 -15.50
C MET A 69 3.23 -2.90 -14.97
N PHE A 70 1.99 -2.60 -14.60
CA PHE A 70 1.05 -3.61 -14.11
C PHE A 70 0.70 -4.66 -15.18
N HIS A 71 0.57 -4.24 -16.44
CA HIS A 71 0.45 -5.13 -17.58
C HIS A 71 1.66 -5.01 -18.48
N ALA A 72 2.26 -6.15 -18.87
CA ALA A 72 3.41 -6.15 -19.76
C ALA A 72 3.12 -5.39 -21.08
N ALA A 73 4.00 -4.46 -21.43
CA ALA A 73 3.90 -3.71 -22.67
C ALA A 73 4.14 -4.66 -23.87
N LYS A 74 3.15 -4.75 -24.76
CA LYS A 74 3.27 -5.53 -26.00
C LYS A 74 3.88 -4.75 -27.16
N THR A 75 3.84 -3.42 -27.09
CA THR A 75 4.40 -2.49 -28.07
C THR A 75 5.01 -1.30 -27.34
N LEU A 76 6.00 -0.68 -27.94
CA LEU A 76 6.63 0.54 -27.41
C LEU A 76 6.25 1.75 -28.28
N ASP A 77 4.95 1.95 -28.49
CA ASP A 77 4.42 3.11 -29.21
C ASP A 77 4.34 4.33 -28.28
N VAL A 78 5.24 5.26 -28.44
CA VAL A 78 5.35 6.46 -27.57
C VAL A 78 4.18 7.45 -27.71
N ARG A 79 3.22 7.18 -28.58
CA ARG A 79 1.95 7.91 -28.61
C ARG A 79 1.01 7.48 -27.48
N ASP A 80 1.25 6.30 -26.90
CA ASP A 80 0.60 5.85 -25.68
C ASP A 80 1.23 6.58 -24.49
N PRO A 81 0.44 7.29 -23.65
CA PRO A 81 0.96 8.04 -22.50
C PRO A 81 1.76 7.19 -21.52
N GLN A 82 1.40 5.92 -21.32
CA GLN A 82 2.12 5.00 -20.45
C GLN A 82 3.51 4.68 -21.00
N ILE A 83 3.60 4.43 -22.31
CA ILE A 83 4.88 4.15 -22.98
C ILE A 83 5.75 5.41 -23.05
N ALA A 84 5.15 6.59 -23.30
CA ALA A 84 5.86 7.87 -23.23
C ALA A 84 6.47 8.10 -21.84
N MET A 85 5.78 7.74 -20.78
CA MET A 85 6.31 7.82 -19.42
C MET A 85 7.52 6.90 -19.21
N TYR A 86 7.47 5.66 -19.71
CA TYR A 86 8.63 4.74 -19.64
C TYR A 86 9.83 5.29 -20.41
N GLN A 87 9.60 5.83 -21.62
CA GLN A 87 10.66 6.48 -22.39
C GLN A 87 11.29 7.61 -21.59
N THR A 88 10.47 8.49 -21.01
CA THR A 88 10.94 9.63 -20.21
C THR A 88 11.82 9.18 -19.04
N LEU A 89 11.41 8.15 -18.30
CA LEU A 89 12.20 7.59 -17.20
C LEU A 89 13.56 7.06 -17.68
N LEU A 90 13.58 6.32 -18.80
CA LEU A 90 14.81 5.77 -19.38
C LEU A 90 15.74 6.86 -19.89
N GLU A 91 15.24 7.89 -20.57
CA GLU A 91 16.01 9.03 -21.09
C GLU A 91 16.69 9.82 -19.95
N HIS A 92 16.01 9.96 -18.80
CA HIS A 92 16.57 10.62 -17.62
C HIS A 92 17.39 9.67 -16.73
N GLY A 93 17.43 8.37 -17.08
CA GLY A 93 18.19 7.36 -16.38
C GLY A 93 17.67 7.09 -14.97
N ILE A 94 16.38 7.29 -14.74
CA ILE A 94 15.70 7.00 -13.50
C ILE A 94 15.36 5.51 -13.43
N THR A 95 15.71 4.87 -12.33
CA THR A 95 15.37 3.47 -12.07
C THR A 95 14.09 3.41 -11.22
N VAL A 96 13.17 2.50 -11.55
CA VAL A 96 11.90 2.32 -10.83
C VAL A 96 11.79 0.91 -10.30
N TYR A 97 11.52 0.79 -9.00
CA TYR A 97 11.29 -0.46 -8.29
C TYR A 97 9.92 -0.45 -7.62
N ALA A 98 9.10 -1.47 -7.87
CA ALA A 98 7.78 -1.62 -7.26
C ALA A 98 7.81 -2.63 -6.10
N ALA A 99 7.27 -2.20 -4.96
CA ALA A 99 7.06 -3.00 -3.76
C ALA A 99 5.56 -3.12 -3.53
N HIS A 100 4.91 -4.09 -4.15
CA HIS A 100 3.45 -4.25 -4.19
C HIS A 100 3.01 -5.38 -3.25
N THR A 101 2.43 -6.46 -3.76
CA THR A 101 1.87 -7.50 -2.89
C THR A 101 2.90 -8.22 -2.01
N ASN A 102 4.18 -8.19 -2.35
CA ASN A 102 5.24 -8.64 -1.43
C ASN A 102 5.35 -7.74 -0.18
N LEU A 103 5.12 -6.43 -0.33
CA LEU A 103 5.06 -5.49 0.79
C LEU A 103 3.77 -5.66 1.59
N ASP A 104 2.64 -5.99 0.93
CA ASP A 104 1.36 -6.23 1.59
C ASP A 104 1.39 -7.48 2.48
N ASN A 105 2.08 -8.51 2.02
CA ASN A 105 2.24 -9.78 2.74
C ASN A 105 3.32 -9.71 3.83
N ALA A 106 4.32 -8.83 3.70
CA ALA A 106 5.46 -8.77 4.60
C ALA A 106 5.08 -8.36 6.03
N ASN A 107 5.72 -8.99 7.02
CA ASN A 107 5.67 -8.54 8.41
C ASN A 107 6.36 -7.17 8.55
N GLY A 108 5.66 -6.21 9.15
CA GLY A 108 6.10 -4.82 9.24
C GLY A 108 5.93 -4.02 7.94
N GLY A 109 5.19 -4.57 6.96
CA GLY A 109 4.88 -3.95 5.68
C GLY A 109 3.57 -3.17 5.67
N MET A 110 2.96 -3.02 4.48
CA MET A 110 1.81 -2.16 4.21
C MET A 110 0.67 -2.36 5.21
N ASN A 111 0.20 -3.59 5.37
CA ASN A 111 -0.96 -3.85 6.21
C ASN A 111 -0.67 -3.68 7.71
N ASP A 112 0.58 -3.84 8.16
CA ASP A 112 0.99 -3.47 9.52
C ASP A 112 0.98 -1.96 9.72
N TRP A 113 1.38 -1.18 8.71
CA TRP A 113 1.34 0.29 8.76
C TRP A 113 -0.09 0.81 8.82
N LEU A 114 -0.99 0.22 8.02
CA LEU A 114 -2.42 0.54 8.04
C LEU A 114 -3.06 0.19 9.39
N ALA A 115 -2.74 -0.98 9.95
CA ALA A 115 -3.21 -1.39 11.28
C ALA A 115 -2.69 -0.45 12.39
N ALA A 116 -1.42 -0.03 12.30
CA ALA A 116 -0.83 0.93 13.23
C ALA A 116 -1.48 2.32 13.11
N GLN A 117 -1.85 2.76 11.89
CA GLN A 117 -2.56 4.02 11.68
C GLN A 117 -3.92 4.03 12.38
N LEU A 118 -4.61 2.89 12.42
CA LEU A 118 -5.86 2.70 13.18
C LEU A 118 -5.64 2.45 14.68
N GLU A 119 -4.39 2.41 15.15
CA GLU A 119 -4.02 2.11 16.54
C GLU A 119 -4.52 0.75 17.01
N LEU A 120 -4.55 -0.24 16.11
CA LEU A 120 -4.95 -1.60 16.47
C LEU A 120 -3.91 -2.27 17.36
N THR A 121 -4.39 -3.06 18.30
CA THR A 121 -3.60 -3.91 19.20
C THR A 121 -3.82 -5.38 18.88
N ASN A 122 -2.97 -6.28 19.41
CA ASN A 122 -3.06 -7.73 19.17
C ASN A 122 -3.13 -8.08 17.67
N VAL A 123 -2.30 -7.40 16.87
CA VAL A 123 -2.34 -7.50 15.41
C VAL A 123 -1.74 -8.83 14.95
N GLU A 124 -2.47 -9.53 14.07
CA GLU A 124 -2.09 -10.77 13.40
C GLU A 124 -2.48 -10.73 11.90
N PRO A 125 -1.86 -11.56 11.04
CA PRO A 125 -2.30 -11.64 9.64
C PRO A 125 -3.76 -12.09 9.53
N LEU A 126 -4.54 -11.44 8.66
CA LEU A 126 -5.91 -11.84 8.35
C LEU A 126 -5.95 -13.16 7.58
N GLN A 127 -5.10 -13.29 6.58
CA GLN A 127 -4.86 -14.53 5.85
C GLN A 127 -3.39 -14.93 6.02
N ILE A 128 -3.15 -16.06 6.67
CA ILE A 128 -1.80 -16.63 6.74
C ILE A 128 -1.49 -17.27 5.39
N THR A 129 -0.41 -16.79 4.74
CA THR A 129 0.09 -17.30 3.46
C THR A 129 1.25 -18.27 3.66
N GLY A 130 2.04 -18.08 4.70
CA GLY A 130 3.18 -18.94 5.00
C GLY A 130 3.92 -18.52 6.25
N ILE A 131 5.11 -19.11 6.43
CA ILE A 131 6.05 -18.76 7.51
C ILE A 131 7.24 -18.05 6.88
N ASP A 132 7.51 -16.85 7.36
CA ASP A 132 8.66 -16.07 6.95
C ASP A 132 9.97 -16.82 7.29
N PRO A 133 10.80 -17.17 6.30
CA PRO A 133 11.98 -17.99 6.51
C PRO A 133 13.07 -17.30 7.34
N ILE A 134 12.99 -15.97 7.47
CA ILE A 134 13.98 -15.17 8.22
C ILE A 134 13.56 -15.04 9.68
N SER A 135 12.29 -14.63 9.92
CA SER A 135 11.79 -14.36 11.27
C SER A 135 11.13 -15.58 11.94
N GLY A 136 10.77 -16.62 11.18
CA GLY A 136 10.00 -17.78 11.67
C GLY A 136 8.56 -17.46 12.07
N ARG A 137 8.06 -16.25 11.74
CA ARG A 137 6.67 -15.83 12.06
C ARG A 137 5.76 -16.03 10.85
N ASP A 138 4.48 -16.20 11.14
CA ASP A 138 3.47 -16.20 10.10
C ASP A 138 3.50 -14.86 9.34
N TYR A 139 3.39 -14.92 8.01
CA TYR A 139 3.18 -13.75 7.16
C TYR A 139 1.91 -13.94 6.32
N GLY A 140 1.39 -12.85 5.79
CA GLY A 140 0.24 -12.96 4.91
C GLY A 140 -0.53 -11.65 4.72
N MET A 141 -1.62 -11.76 3.99
CA MET A 141 -2.41 -10.66 3.50
C MET A 141 -3.33 -10.08 4.58
N GLY A 142 -3.41 -8.74 4.62
CA GLY A 142 -4.24 -8.02 5.57
C GLY A 142 -3.81 -8.19 7.04
N ARG A 143 -4.49 -7.47 7.91
CA ARG A 143 -4.31 -7.60 9.38
C ARG A 143 -5.65 -7.67 10.09
N LEU A 144 -5.67 -8.36 11.21
CA LEU A 144 -6.77 -8.45 12.15
C LEU A 144 -6.26 -7.99 13.51
N GLY A 145 -6.99 -7.11 14.19
CA GLY A 145 -6.57 -6.58 15.48
C GLY A 145 -7.74 -6.01 16.28
N ASP A 146 -7.47 -5.52 17.48
CA ASP A 146 -8.47 -5.02 18.41
C ASP A 146 -8.33 -3.50 18.57
N LEU A 147 -9.46 -2.79 18.59
CA LEU A 147 -9.52 -1.39 19.03
C LEU A 147 -9.30 -1.31 20.55
N LEU A 148 -8.58 -0.29 20.99
CA LEU A 148 -8.38 0.00 22.43
C LEU A 148 -9.73 0.26 23.13
N GLN A 149 -10.64 0.95 22.46
CA GLN A 149 -11.97 1.28 22.95
C GLN A 149 -13.01 0.90 21.88
N PRO A 150 -14.01 0.07 22.24
CA PRO A 150 -15.10 -0.24 21.31
C PRO A 150 -15.88 1.01 20.92
N MET A 151 -16.30 1.11 19.67
CA MET A 151 -17.03 2.26 19.14
C MET A 151 -18.19 1.84 18.22
N SER A 152 -19.18 2.71 18.04
CA SER A 152 -20.27 2.46 17.09
C SER A 152 -19.78 2.50 15.64
N PRO A 153 -20.51 1.91 14.67
CA PRO A 153 -20.13 1.95 13.26
C PRO A 153 -19.91 3.38 12.73
N ALA A 154 -20.77 4.32 13.11
CA ALA A 154 -20.61 5.72 12.68
C ALA A 154 -19.35 6.37 13.28
N ALA A 155 -19.06 6.13 14.57
CA ALA A 155 -17.85 6.62 15.21
C ALA A 155 -16.59 5.97 14.62
N PHE A 156 -16.65 4.69 14.27
CA PHE A 156 -15.54 3.99 13.62
C PHE A 156 -15.29 4.53 12.21
N GLY A 157 -16.35 4.78 11.43
CA GLY A 157 -16.20 5.45 10.12
C GLY A 157 -15.53 6.82 10.24
N GLN A 158 -15.93 7.63 11.24
CA GLN A 158 -15.30 8.92 11.52
C GLN A 158 -13.84 8.75 11.95
N TRP A 159 -13.54 7.74 12.77
CA TRP A 159 -12.17 7.40 13.17
C TRP A 159 -11.28 7.07 11.96
N CYS A 160 -11.79 6.27 11.00
CA CYS A 160 -11.08 5.99 9.76
C CYS A 160 -10.82 7.27 8.95
N LEU A 161 -11.80 8.16 8.82
CA LEU A 161 -11.61 9.45 8.13
C LEU A 161 -10.48 10.27 8.76
N GLU A 162 -10.45 10.36 10.08
CA GLU A 162 -9.43 11.12 10.82
C GLU A 162 -8.05 10.48 10.70
N LYS A 163 -7.97 9.16 10.91
CA LYS A 163 -6.68 8.45 10.93
C LYS A 163 -6.01 8.37 9.56
N PHE A 164 -6.77 8.23 8.51
CA PHE A 164 -6.26 8.22 7.13
C PHE A 164 -6.34 9.60 6.45
N GLN A 165 -6.79 10.65 7.15
CA GLN A 165 -6.92 12.02 6.62
C GLN A 165 -7.74 12.08 5.33
N LEU A 166 -8.85 11.33 5.27
CA LEU A 166 -9.68 11.19 4.08
C LEU A 166 -10.68 12.35 3.93
N ASN A 167 -10.94 12.73 2.69
CA ASN A 167 -12.00 13.68 2.34
C ASN A 167 -13.42 13.05 2.37
N GLY A 168 -13.50 11.73 2.43
CA GLY A 168 -14.73 10.95 2.50
C GLY A 168 -14.44 9.45 2.49
N ALA A 169 -15.39 8.67 2.96
CA ALA A 169 -15.41 7.21 2.90
C ALA A 169 -16.83 6.70 2.75
N ARG A 170 -17.01 5.45 2.33
CA ARG A 170 -18.33 4.82 2.29
C ARG A 170 -18.50 3.89 3.50
N LEU A 171 -19.53 4.12 4.30
CA LEU A 171 -19.89 3.25 5.41
C LEU A 171 -20.97 2.27 4.95
N ILE A 172 -20.67 0.99 5.04
CA ILE A 172 -21.55 -0.13 4.70
C ILE A 172 -21.91 -0.81 6.03
N VAL A 173 -23.19 -0.71 6.42
CA VAL A 173 -23.66 -1.21 7.71
C VAL A 173 -25.11 -1.68 7.60
N ASN A 174 -25.44 -2.83 8.22
CA ASN A 174 -26.80 -3.26 8.32
C ASN A 174 -27.58 -2.31 9.25
N PRO A 175 -28.77 -1.83 8.89
CA PRO A 175 -29.58 -0.95 9.75
C PRO A 175 -29.81 -1.51 11.16
N ALA A 176 -29.86 -2.83 11.32
CA ALA A 176 -30.02 -3.47 12.63
C ALA A 176 -28.77 -3.35 13.53
N ASP A 177 -27.57 -3.16 12.93
CA ASP A 177 -26.29 -3.19 13.61
C ASP A 177 -25.74 -1.78 13.95
N GLN A 178 -26.46 -0.72 13.67
CA GLN A 178 -25.99 0.67 13.88
C GLN A 178 -25.57 0.98 15.32
N LYS A 179 -26.03 0.20 16.30
CA LYS A 179 -25.68 0.35 17.72
C LYS A 179 -24.72 -0.74 18.22
N GLN A 180 -24.36 -1.70 17.37
CA GLN A 180 -23.39 -2.73 17.73
C GLN A 180 -22.02 -2.09 17.91
N LEU A 181 -21.29 -2.52 18.95
CA LEU A 181 -19.94 -1.99 19.18
C LEU A 181 -18.93 -2.80 18.37
N ILE A 182 -18.10 -2.09 17.64
CA ILE A 182 -16.95 -2.61 16.92
C ILE A 182 -15.78 -2.66 17.91
N LYS A 183 -15.18 -3.83 18.04
CA LYS A 183 -13.97 -4.05 18.84
C LYS A 183 -12.88 -4.71 18.00
N ARG A 184 -13.20 -5.76 17.24
CA ARG A 184 -12.26 -6.49 16.40
C ARG A 184 -12.36 -6.02 14.94
N VAL A 185 -11.25 -5.59 14.39
CA VAL A 185 -11.18 -4.95 13.07
C VAL A 185 -10.23 -5.71 12.17
N ALA A 186 -10.69 -6.05 10.96
CA ALA A 186 -9.83 -6.46 9.87
C ALA A 186 -9.51 -5.25 8.98
N ILE A 187 -8.30 -5.22 8.43
CA ILE A 187 -7.88 -4.20 7.45
C ILE A 187 -7.05 -4.83 6.35
N LEU A 188 -7.31 -4.41 5.12
CA LEU A 188 -6.53 -4.73 3.94
C LEU A 188 -6.55 -3.52 3.01
N GLY A 189 -5.39 -2.96 2.70
CA GLY A 189 -5.24 -1.85 1.77
C GLY A 189 -5.69 -2.21 0.35
N GLY A 190 -5.84 -1.18 -0.49
CA GLY A 190 -6.21 -1.35 -1.88
C GLY A 190 -7.56 -2.01 -2.11
N SER A 191 -7.65 -2.83 -3.16
CA SER A 191 -8.88 -3.52 -3.59
C SER A 191 -9.08 -4.85 -2.86
N GLY A 192 -9.38 -4.80 -1.57
CA GLY A 192 -9.52 -6.00 -0.71
C GLY A 192 -10.94 -6.55 -0.60
N GLN A 193 -11.89 -6.14 -1.46
CA GLN A 193 -13.29 -6.55 -1.33
C GLN A 193 -13.50 -8.07 -1.24
N ASP A 194 -12.67 -8.88 -1.90
CA ASP A 194 -12.81 -10.35 -1.94
C ASP A 194 -12.49 -11.03 -0.60
N PHE A 195 -11.84 -10.33 0.32
CA PHE A 195 -11.47 -10.85 1.64
C PHE A 195 -12.54 -10.66 2.73
N TRP A 196 -13.67 -10.05 2.43
CA TRP A 196 -14.70 -9.75 3.43
C TRP A 196 -15.24 -11.00 4.15
N GLN A 197 -15.39 -12.12 3.41
CA GLN A 197 -15.86 -13.39 4.00
C GLN A 197 -14.84 -13.96 5.00
N LEU A 198 -13.56 -13.82 4.67
CA LEU A 198 -12.49 -14.23 5.57
C LEU A 198 -12.47 -13.34 6.82
N ALA A 199 -12.57 -12.02 6.67
CA ALA A 199 -12.67 -11.08 7.78
C ALA A 199 -13.82 -11.46 8.72
N LYS A 200 -15.00 -11.73 8.18
CA LYS A 200 -16.17 -12.19 8.95
C LYS A 200 -15.91 -13.53 9.64
N LYS A 201 -15.32 -14.49 8.94
CA LYS A 201 -15.00 -15.82 9.50
C LYS A 201 -13.98 -15.74 10.64
N CYS A 202 -13.03 -14.81 10.56
CA CYS A 202 -12.04 -14.55 11.61
C CYS A 202 -12.60 -13.73 12.80
N GLY A 203 -13.90 -13.42 12.78
CA GLY A 203 -14.60 -12.76 13.88
C GLY A 203 -14.42 -11.24 13.90
N ALA A 204 -14.10 -10.62 12.77
CA ALA A 204 -14.10 -9.16 12.68
C ALA A 204 -15.52 -8.60 12.84
N ASP A 205 -15.66 -7.57 13.66
CA ASP A 205 -16.87 -6.75 13.77
C ASP A 205 -16.93 -5.75 12.61
N ALA A 206 -15.76 -5.28 12.18
CA ALA A 206 -15.63 -4.36 11.05
C ALA A 206 -14.47 -4.75 10.13
N TYR A 207 -14.58 -4.34 8.85
CA TYR A 207 -13.54 -4.48 7.83
C TYR A 207 -13.26 -3.15 7.16
N VAL A 208 -11.98 -2.80 7.01
CA VAL A 208 -11.53 -1.58 6.31
C VAL A 208 -10.79 -2.00 5.05
N THR A 209 -11.20 -1.45 3.90
CA THR A 209 -10.58 -1.72 2.60
C THR A 209 -10.92 -0.61 1.60
N GLY A 210 -10.59 -0.77 0.34
CA GLY A 210 -10.98 0.10 -0.77
C GLY A 210 -11.76 -0.65 -1.86
N ASP A 211 -12.25 0.12 -2.85
CA ASP A 211 -12.84 -0.37 -4.10
C ASP A 211 -14.03 -1.33 -3.95
N VAL A 212 -14.82 -1.18 -2.90
CA VAL A 212 -15.98 -2.05 -2.68
C VAL A 212 -17.05 -1.79 -3.73
N SER A 213 -17.39 -2.81 -4.51
CA SER A 213 -18.42 -2.72 -5.52
C SER A 213 -19.83 -2.86 -4.93
N TYR A 214 -20.84 -2.38 -5.69
CA TYR A 214 -22.25 -2.31 -5.26
C TYR A 214 -22.78 -3.66 -4.73
N HIS A 215 -22.56 -4.74 -5.45
CA HIS A 215 -23.10 -6.05 -5.07
C HIS A 215 -22.39 -6.63 -3.83
N PHE A 216 -21.07 -6.50 -3.75
CA PHE A 216 -20.34 -6.89 -2.55
C PHE A 216 -20.82 -6.14 -1.30
N ALA A 217 -21.14 -4.84 -1.42
CA ALA A 217 -21.69 -4.08 -0.30
C ALA A 217 -23.02 -4.67 0.21
N HIS A 218 -23.90 -5.15 -0.68
CA HIS A 218 -25.13 -5.81 -0.27
C HIS A 218 -24.87 -7.14 0.45
N ASP A 219 -23.91 -7.93 0.00
CA ASP A 219 -23.55 -9.19 0.65
C ASP A 219 -22.94 -8.93 2.05
N MET A 220 -22.10 -7.90 2.18
CA MET A 220 -21.54 -7.46 3.46
C MET A 220 -22.64 -7.03 4.43
N ILE A 221 -23.63 -6.24 3.99
CA ILE A 221 -24.81 -5.85 4.77
C ILE A 221 -25.60 -7.09 5.22
N ALA A 222 -25.86 -8.02 4.32
CA ALA A 222 -26.62 -9.23 4.61
C ALA A 222 -25.90 -10.15 5.61
N SER A 223 -24.57 -10.11 5.63
CA SER A 223 -23.74 -10.90 6.53
C SER A 223 -23.55 -10.26 7.92
N HIS A 224 -24.12 -9.07 8.17
CA HIS A 224 -23.91 -8.30 9.40
C HIS A 224 -22.41 -7.99 9.66
N LEU A 225 -21.64 -7.63 8.63
CA LEU A 225 -20.30 -7.11 8.73
C LEU A 225 -20.33 -5.60 8.43
N THR A 226 -19.89 -4.80 9.40
CA THR A 226 -19.66 -3.37 9.12
C THR A 226 -18.43 -3.24 8.25
N VAL A 227 -18.52 -2.44 7.16
CA VAL A 227 -17.36 -2.18 6.31
C VAL A 227 -17.18 -0.68 6.10
N VAL A 228 -15.95 -0.22 6.22
CA VAL A 228 -15.53 1.11 5.81
C VAL A 228 -14.73 0.97 4.52
N ASP A 229 -15.34 1.40 3.43
CA ASP A 229 -14.60 1.58 2.19
C ASP A 229 -13.91 2.95 2.25
N ALA A 230 -12.66 2.90 2.63
CA ALA A 230 -11.80 4.05 2.85
C ALA A 230 -11.10 4.53 1.55
N GLY A 231 -11.34 3.84 0.44
CA GLY A 231 -10.69 4.08 -0.84
C GLY A 231 -9.30 3.42 -0.93
N HIS A 232 -8.84 3.24 -2.16
CA HIS A 232 -7.55 2.60 -2.46
C HIS A 232 -6.36 3.42 -1.93
N HIS A 233 -6.49 4.73 -1.98
CA HIS A 233 -5.42 5.68 -1.68
C HIS A 233 -4.98 5.71 -0.19
N ILE A 234 -5.64 4.95 0.71
CA ILE A 234 -5.12 4.78 2.09
C ILE A 234 -3.71 4.18 2.11
N GLU A 235 -3.31 3.50 1.04
CA GLU A 235 -1.97 2.95 0.85
C GLU A 235 -0.88 4.03 0.66
N ALA A 236 -1.24 5.30 0.50
CA ALA A 236 -0.30 6.42 0.46
C ALA A 236 0.58 6.51 1.72
N VAL A 237 0.16 5.89 2.83
CA VAL A 237 0.99 5.71 4.03
C VAL A 237 2.35 5.07 3.71
N CYS A 238 2.46 4.29 2.64
CA CYS A 238 3.70 3.65 2.21
C CYS A 238 4.81 4.65 1.88
N GLN A 239 4.47 5.83 1.40
CA GLN A 239 5.45 6.85 1.01
C GLN A 239 6.36 7.22 2.18
N ASP A 240 5.78 7.60 3.31
CA ASP A 240 6.52 7.98 4.52
C ASP A 240 7.14 6.78 5.22
N GLN A 241 6.49 5.63 5.19
CA GLN A 241 7.00 4.41 5.80
C GLN A 241 8.21 3.86 5.05
N LEU A 242 8.18 3.82 3.71
CA LEU A 242 9.34 3.47 2.89
C LEU A 242 10.48 4.47 3.08
N ALA A 243 10.18 5.78 3.12
CA ALA A 243 11.19 6.79 3.42
C ALA A 243 11.84 6.59 4.80
N SER A 244 11.06 6.18 5.80
CA SER A 244 11.54 5.87 7.14
C SER A 244 12.44 4.62 7.16
N LEU A 245 12.06 3.55 6.46
CA LEU A 245 12.90 2.37 6.27
C LEU A 245 14.22 2.71 5.57
N LEU A 246 14.17 3.47 4.49
CA LEU A 246 15.36 3.91 3.75
C LEU A 246 16.28 4.77 4.62
N LYS A 247 15.74 5.67 5.46
CA LYS A 247 16.53 6.46 6.42
C LYS A 247 17.25 5.56 7.42
N LYS A 248 16.56 4.55 7.97
CA LYS A 248 17.13 3.56 8.87
C LYS A 248 18.25 2.78 8.18
N TRP A 249 18.00 2.20 7.01
CA TRP A 249 18.99 1.40 6.28
C TRP A 249 20.17 2.22 5.81
N ARG A 250 19.97 3.48 5.44
CA ARG A 250 21.05 4.41 5.11
C ARG A 250 22.03 4.56 6.26
N GLN A 251 21.53 4.67 7.50
CA GLN A 251 22.38 4.76 8.70
C GLN A 251 23.07 3.43 9.01
N GLU A 252 22.36 2.31 8.91
CA GLU A 252 22.89 0.97 9.20
C GLU A 252 24.02 0.56 8.25
N ASN A 253 24.01 1.03 6.99
CA ASN A 253 24.95 0.65 5.96
C ASN A 253 25.95 1.75 5.58
N ASP A 254 25.95 2.89 6.29
CA ASP A 254 26.79 4.07 5.99
C ASP A 254 26.63 4.54 4.53
N TRP A 255 25.41 4.52 4.01
CA TRP A 255 25.08 4.95 2.67
C TRP A 255 24.92 6.46 2.59
N ASN A 256 25.28 7.02 1.43
CA ASN A 256 25.19 8.47 1.22
C ASN A 256 24.29 8.81 0.01
N PHE A 257 22.98 8.97 0.29
CA PHE A 257 21.98 9.48 -0.66
C PHE A 257 20.90 10.28 0.06
N GLU A 258 20.24 11.16 -0.66
CA GLU A 258 19.05 11.87 -0.16
C GLU A 258 17.78 11.03 -0.34
N ILE A 259 16.84 11.22 0.55
CA ILE A 259 15.51 10.57 0.49
C ILE A 259 14.47 11.67 0.48
N ILE A 260 13.61 11.64 -0.52
CA ILE A 260 12.46 12.52 -0.65
C ILE A 260 11.19 11.69 -0.77
N THR A 261 10.09 12.20 -0.27
CA THR A 261 8.75 11.65 -0.48
C THR A 261 8.08 12.46 -1.59
N SER A 262 7.38 11.81 -2.52
CA SER A 262 6.61 12.54 -3.54
C SER A 262 5.55 13.41 -2.88
N GLU A 263 5.40 14.64 -3.35
CA GLU A 263 4.38 15.59 -2.89
C GLU A 263 3.11 15.53 -3.76
N ILE A 264 3.14 14.70 -4.80
CA ILE A 264 2.00 14.53 -5.71
C ILE A 264 0.97 13.61 -5.08
N ASN A 265 -0.23 14.13 -4.91
CA ASN A 265 -1.38 13.31 -4.54
C ASN A 265 -1.95 12.65 -5.80
N THR A 266 -1.87 11.33 -5.87
CA THR A 266 -2.32 10.53 -7.01
C THR A 266 -3.75 9.99 -6.87
N GLU A 267 -4.51 10.42 -5.83
CA GLU A 267 -5.92 10.07 -5.67
C GLU A 267 -6.75 10.56 -6.86
N PRO A 268 -7.32 9.66 -7.68
CA PRO A 268 -8.05 10.04 -8.89
C PRO A 268 -9.45 10.57 -8.59
N PHE A 269 -10.00 10.27 -7.39
CA PHE A 269 -11.37 10.62 -7.04
C PHE A 269 -11.45 11.93 -6.27
N LYS A 270 -12.49 12.73 -6.59
CA LYS A 270 -12.84 13.95 -5.85
C LYS A 270 -14.24 13.82 -5.30
N PHE A 271 -14.38 14.06 -4.01
CA PHE A 271 -15.69 14.01 -3.36
C PHE A 271 -16.45 15.30 -3.62
N ILE A 272 -17.69 15.17 -4.14
CA ILE A 272 -18.66 16.28 -4.24
C ILE A 272 -19.59 16.13 -3.05
N VAL A 273 -19.49 17.04 -2.10
CA VAL A 273 -20.36 17.10 -0.92
C VAL A 273 -21.42 18.19 -1.09
N LYS A 274 -22.63 17.97 -0.47
CA LYS A 274 -23.71 18.96 -0.50
C LYS A 274 -23.44 20.06 0.52
#